data_4e5016d094421c88bad33f8971e986d0
#
_entry.id   4e5016d094421c88bad33f8971e986d0
#
_cell.length_a   1.000
_cell.length_b   1.000
_cell.length_c   1.000
_cell.angle_alpha   90.00
_cell.angle_beta   90.00
_cell.angle_gamma   90.00
#
_symmetry.space_group_name_H-M   'P 1'
#
loop_
_entity.id
_entity.type
_entity.pdbx_description
1 polymer ?
#
loop_
_entity_poly.entity_id
_entity_poly.type
_entity_poly.pdbx_seq_one_letter_code
_entity_poly.pdbx_strand_id
1 'polypeptide(L)'
;MIVIAACNGINLIKCCTKLDRAPFYAAIGPETEVKASKIERDLQAFYSKFFEDLNGDDAVRALNDGKEGSERTYHFRSSCGIFARAYREYYNDNCVGKGLAARKEQLLTTSRESPEVKKRELRDIRKLIKAALSTEEQHFIEMRDRCFFVDKFPENKERFDLSLSDMLHQDEPRPTRRL
;
A
#
# COMPACT_ATOMS: atom_id res chain seq x y z
N MET A 1 13.55 0.50 -6.32
CA MET A 1 13.75 1.07 -4.98
C MET A 1 14.15 2.53 -5.12
N ILE A 2 13.66 3.40 -4.25
CA ILE A 2 14.03 4.82 -4.18
C ILE A 2 14.68 5.09 -2.83
N VAL A 3 15.84 5.74 -2.84
CA VAL A 3 16.53 6.22 -1.64
C VAL A 3 16.43 7.75 -1.62
N ILE A 4 15.88 8.30 -0.54
CA ILE A 4 15.57 9.73 -0.43
C ILE A 4 16.56 10.36 0.57
N ALA A 5 17.54 11.04 0.03
CA ALA A 5 18.60 11.70 0.79
C ALA A 5 18.22 13.15 1.20
N ALA A 6 17.05 13.31 1.82
CA ALA A 6 16.56 14.61 2.26
C ALA A 6 15.93 14.51 3.65
N CYS A 7 15.99 15.57 4.41
CA CYS A 7 15.29 15.67 5.70
C CYS A 7 13.79 15.35 5.52
N ASN A 8 13.25 14.56 6.43
CA ASN A 8 11.86 14.09 6.33
C ASN A 8 11.52 13.36 5.03
N GLY A 9 12.52 12.81 4.33
CA GLY A 9 12.37 12.22 2.99
C GLY A 9 11.34 11.12 2.92
N ILE A 10 11.22 10.29 3.96
CA ILE A 10 10.23 9.21 3.98
C ILE A 10 8.78 9.71 3.92
N ASN A 11 8.53 10.98 4.27
CA ASN A 11 7.19 11.56 4.19
C ASN A 11 6.68 11.74 2.75
N LEU A 12 7.56 11.62 1.73
CA LEU A 12 7.13 11.57 0.32
C LEU A 12 6.10 10.45 0.07
N ILE A 13 6.15 9.38 0.87
CA ILE A 13 5.17 8.27 0.81
C ILE A 13 3.74 8.75 1.06
N LYS A 14 3.55 9.82 1.83
CA LYS A 14 2.22 10.40 2.08
C LYS A 14 1.55 10.91 0.78
N CYS A 15 2.35 11.17 -0.26
CA CYS A 15 1.83 11.52 -1.58
C CYS A 15 1.28 10.29 -2.34
N CYS A 16 1.60 9.07 -1.90
CA CYS A 16 1.19 7.81 -2.51
C CYS A 16 -0.10 7.26 -1.87
N THR A 17 -1.01 8.13 -1.42
CA THR A 17 -2.21 7.75 -0.64
C THR A 17 -3.34 7.17 -1.48
N LYS A 18 -3.26 7.23 -2.80
CA LYS A 18 -4.27 6.64 -3.68
C LYS A 18 -3.91 5.20 -3.99
N LEU A 19 -4.87 4.28 -3.86
CA LEU A 19 -4.80 2.88 -4.29
C LEU A 19 -4.80 2.80 -5.82
N ASP A 20 -3.87 3.49 -6.45
CA ASP A 20 -3.56 3.40 -7.86
C ASP A 20 -2.27 2.58 -8.03
N ARG A 21 -1.46 2.87 -9.01
CA ARG A 21 -0.22 2.13 -9.27
C ARG A 21 0.88 2.51 -8.29
N ALA A 22 1.60 1.52 -7.78
CA ALA A 22 2.75 1.74 -6.92
C ALA A 22 3.87 2.42 -7.71
N PRO A 23 4.34 3.62 -7.33
CA PRO A 23 5.34 4.35 -8.10
C PRO A 23 6.76 3.77 -7.94
N PHE A 24 6.96 2.89 -6.97
CA PHE A 24 8.25 2.27 -6.65
C PHE A 24 8.04 0.94 -5.90
N TYR A 25 9.06 0.10 -5.90
CA TYR A 25 9.08 -1.15 -5.12
C TYR A 25 9.22 -0.91 -3.62
N ALA A 26 10.10 -0.02 -3.23
CA ALA A 26 10.31 0.41 -1.86
C ALA A 26 10.90 1.81 -1.81
N ALA A 27 10.66 2.52 -0.72
CA ALA A 27 11.27 3.80 -0.40
C ALA A 27 12.03 3.71 0.92
N ILE A 28 13.17 4.39 0.97
CA ILE A 28 14.03 4.51 2.14
C ILE A 28 14.35 5.97 2.33
N GLY A 29 14.23 6.46 3.55
CA GLY A 29 14.58 7.83 3.88
C GLY A 29 14.46 8.12 5.36
N PRO A 30 15.03 9.27 5.81
CA PRO A 30 14.87 9.70 7.18
C PRO A 30 13.48 10.25 7.44
N GLU A 31 12.99 10.04 8.64
CA GLU A 31 11.71 10.61 9.12
C GLU A 31 11.91 12.00 9.77
N THR A 32 13.13 12.30 10.17
CA THR A 32 13.48 13.54 10.85
C THR A 32 14.55 14.31 10.08
N GLU A 33 14.95 15.46 10.59
CA GLU A 33 16.08 16.23 10.06
C GLU A 33 17.38 15.48 10.29
N VAL A 34 18.22 15.43 9.25
CA VAL A 34 19.55 14.80 9.30
C VAL A 34 20.57 15.74 8.68
N LYS A 35 21.74 15.91 9.34
CA LYS A 35 22.86 16.69 8.82
C LYS A 35 23.38 16.08 7.51
N ALA A 36 23.70 16.90 6.52
CA ALA A 36 24.18 16.45 5.22
C ALA A 36 25.40 15.51 5.31
N SER A 37 26.38 15.84 6.14
CA SER A 37 27.57 15.00 6.38
C SER A 37 27.23 13.63 7.00
N LYS A 38 26.13 13.54 7.74
CA LYS A 38 25.65 12.27 8.29
C LYS A 38 24.94 11.44 7.22
N ILE A 39 24.14 12.08 6.35
CA ILE A 39 23.42 11.39 5.26
C ILE A 39 24.43 10.66 4.35
N GLU A 40 25.50 11.31 3.95
CA GLU A 40 26.53 10.71 3.09
C GLU A 40 27.12 9.43 3.71
N ARG A 41 27.55 9.50 4.95
CA ARG A 41 28.10 8.34 5.67
C ARG A 41 27.05 7.24 5.87
N ASP A 42 25.84 7.62 6.24
CA ASP A 42 24.76 6.67 6.47
C ASP A 42 24.37 5.96 5.16
N LEU A 43 24.32 6.67 4.03
CA LEU A 43 24.06 6.06 2.72
C LEU A 43 25.19 5.13 2.26
N GLN A 44 26.45 5.48 2.54
CA GLN A 44 27.58 4.59 2.30
C GLN A 44 27.41 3.27 3.05
N ALA A 45 27.13 3.33 4.35
CA ALA A 45 26.88 2.13 5.17
C ALA A 45 25.66 1.33 4.66
N PHE A 46 24.58 2.02 4.28
CA PHE A 46 23.41 1.39 3.69
C PHE A 46 23.75 0.61 2.42
N TYR A 47 24.39 1.24 1.45
CA TYR A 47 24.72 0.58 0.19
C TYR A 47 25.72 -0.56 0.35
N SER A 48 26.70 -0.42 1.26
CA SER A 48 27.61 -1.52 1.58
C SER A 48 26.84 -2.74 2.08
N LYS A 49 25.91 -2.56 3.01
CA LYS A 49 25.09 -3.66 3.53
C LYS A 49 24.07 -4.17 2.51
N PHE A 50 23.44 -3.28 1.75
CA PHE A 50 22.45 -3.65 0.74
C PHE A 50 23.03 -4.55 -0.35
N PHE A 51 24.26 -4.27 -0.81
CA PHE A 51 24.91 -5.06 -1.86
C PHE A 51 25.47 -6.41 -1.39
N GLU A 52 25.49 -6.67 -0.08
CA GLU A 52 25.87 -8.00 0.44
C GLU A 52 24.75 -9.03 0.20
N ASP A 53 23.49 -8.66 0.42
CA ASP A 53 22.35 -9.61 0.42
C ASP A 53 21.12 -9.11 -0.36
N LEU A 54 21.17 -7.93 -0.96
CA LEU A 54 20.10 -7.25 -1.69
C LEU A 54 18.81 -7.07 -0.86
N ASN A 55 18.95 -7.00 0.48
CA ASN A 55 17.85 -6.83 1.41
C ASN A 55 17.82 -5.40 1.98
N GLY A 56 16.87 -4.58 1.48
CA GLY A 56 16.74 -3.18 1.91
C GLY A 56 16.28 -3.01 3.37
N ASP A 57 15.49 -3.93 3.90
CA ASP A 57 15.01 -3.90 5.30
C ASP A 57 16.19 -4.16 6.27
N ASP A 58 17.01 -5.17 5.98
CA ASP A 58 18.18 -5.49 6.79
C ASP A 58 19.25 -4.38 6.69
N ALA A 59 19.44 -3.79 5.50
CA ALA A 59 20.32 -2.67 5.32
C ALA A 59 19.89 -1.42 6.13
N VAL A 60 18.57 -1.14 6.21
CA VAL A 60 18.03 -0.06 7.04
C VAL A 60 18.11 -0.38 8.53
N ARG A 61 17.94 -1.65 8.93
CA ARG A 61 18.18 -2.07 10.32
C ARG A 61 19.63 -1.79 10.73
N ALA A 62 20.60 -2.14 9.88
CA ALA A 62 22.00 -1.85 10.13
C ALA A 62 22.30 -0.34 10.27
N LEU A 63 21.61 0.54 9.50
CA LEU A 63 21.71 1.99 9.69
C LEU A 63 21.20 2.47 11.05
N ASN A 64 20.22 1.77 11.61
CA ASN A 64 19.61 2.13 12.89
C ASN A 64 20.19 1.30 14.06
N ASP A 65 21.18 0.44 13.80
CA ASP A 65 21.77 -0.40 14.83
C ASP A 65 22.44 0.44 15.91
N GLY A 66 22.26 0.05 17.17
CA GLY A 66 22.70 0.80 18.33
C GLY A 66 21.94 2.10 18.61
N LYS A 67 20.85 2.39 17.88
CA LYS A 67 19.98 3.57 18.09
C LYS A 67 18.65 3.16 18.68
N GLU A 68 18.17 3.86 19.70
CA GLU A 68 16.89 3.58 20.36
C GLU A 68 15.84 4.67 20.08
N GLY A 69 14.58 4.27 20.02
CA GLY A 69 13.42 5.16 19.95
C GLY A 69 13.54 6.26 18.88
N SER A 70 13.54 7.52 19.30
CA SER A 70 13.60 8.70 18.41
C SER A 70 14.96 8.88 17.67
N GLU A 71 15.98 8.13 18.03
CA GLU A 71 17.28 8.15 17.32
C GLU A 71 17.26 7.32 16.03
N ARG A 72 16.28 6.42 15.90
CA ARG A 72 16.04 5.68 14.66
C ARG A 72 15.49 6.63 13.60
N THR A 73 16.38 7.04 12.74
CA THR A 73 16.10 8.12 11.79
C THR A 73 15.61 7.61 10.44
N TYR A 74 16.08 6.40 10.02
CA TYR A 74 15.79 5.87 8.69
C TYR A 74 14.71 4.81 8.75
N HIS A 75 13.80 4.87 7.78
CA HIS A 75 12.70 3.91 7.62
C HIS A 75 12.73 3.30 6.23
N PHE A 76 12.42 2.01 6.21
CA PHE A 76 12.11 1.26 4.99
C PHE A 76 10.59 1.15 4.86
N ARG A 77 10.06 1.47 3.68
CA ARG A 77 8.65 1.31 3.35
C ARG A 77 8.51 0.61 2.01
N SER A 78 8.07 -0.64 2.05
CA SER A 78 7.78 -1.41 0.84
C SER A 78 6.46 -0.94 0.21
N SER A 79 6.33 -1.12 -1.10
CA SER A 79 5.05 -0.90 -1.79
C SER A 79 3.94 -1.81 -1.24
N CYS A 80 4.27 -3.03 -0.80
CA CYS A 80 3.33 -3.94 -0.14
C CYS A 80 2.80 -3.36 1.17
N GLY A 81 3.67 -2.79 2.01
CA GLY A 81 3.28 -2.17 3.28
C GLY A 81 2.41 -0.92 3.05
N ILE A 82 2.75 -0.11 2.04
CA ILE A 82 1.94 1.06 1.66
C ILE A 82 0.56 0.62 1.15
N PHE A 83 0.51 -0.37 0.26
CA PHE A 83 -0.75 -0.91 -0.25
C PHE A 83 -1.61 -1.49 0.87
N ALA A 84 -1.02 -2.30 1.75
CA ALA A 84 -1.73 -2.91 2.88
C ALA A 84 -2.37 -1.87 3.80
N ARG A 85 -1.63 -0.81 4.11
CA ARG A 85 -2.16 0.29 4.94
C ARG A 85 -3.31 1.00 4.23
N ALA A 86 -3.12 1.42 2.98
CA ALA A 86 -4.14 2.12 2.22
C ALA A 86 -5.38 1.23 1.98
N TYR A 87 -5.19 -0.09 1.74
CA TYR A 87 -6.30 -1.01 1.59
C TYR A 87 -7.06 -1.23 2.90
N ARG A 88 -6.39 -1.33 4.05
CA ARG A 88 -7.04 -1.43 5.37
C ARG A 88 -7.89 -0.20 5.68
N GLU A 89 -7.38 0.99 5.41
CA GLU A 89 -8.14 2.23 5.55
C GLU A 89 -9.39 2.19 4.64
N TYR A 90 -9.20 1.86 3.35
CA TYR A 90 -10.32 1.69 2.42
C TYR A 90 -11.34 0.64 2.89
N TYR A 91 -10.88 -0.51 3.36
CA TYR A 91 -11.73 -1.62 3.84
C TYR A 91 -12.57 -1.18 5.04
N ASN A 92 -11.96 -0.55 6.03
CA ASN A 92 -12.64 -0.04 7.22
C ASN A 92 -13.69 1.03 6.87
N ASP A 93 -13.34 1.92 5.92
CA ASP A 93 -14.20 3.02 5.54
C ASP A 93 -15.35 2.62 4.59
N ASN A 94 -15.20 1.52 3.84
CA ASN A 94 -16.11 1.22 2.74
C ASN A 94 -16.67 -0.21 2.73
N CYS A 95 -16.04 -1.17 3.40
CA CYS A 95 -16.39 -2.59 3.30
C CYS A 95 -17.03 -3.14 4.58
N VAL A 96 -16.95 -2.45 5.72
CA VAL A 96 -17.49 -2.94 6.99
C VAL A 96 -18.34 -1.87 7.70
N GLY A 97 -19.21 -2.33 8.61
CA GLY A 97 -19.94 -1.49 9.54
C GLY A 97 -20.72 -0.33 8.90
N LYS A 98 -20.54 0.87 9.47
CA LYS A 98 -21.19 2.11 9.00
C LYS A 98 -20.72 2.54 7.63
N GLY A 99 -19.46 2.32 7.28
CA GLY A 99 -18.87 2.63 5.99
C GLY A 99 -19.55 1.86 4.86
N LEU A 100 -19.74 0.55 5.04
CA LEU A 100 -20.47 -0.30 4.09
C LEU A 100 -21.91 0.18 3.90
N ALA A 101 -22.57 0.57 4.98
CA ALA A 101 -23.95 1.10 4.92
C ALA A 101 -24.02 2.41 4.11
N ALA A 102 -23.10 3.33 4.37
CA ALA A 102 -22.99 4.61 3.66
C ALA A 102 -22.68 4.39 2.15
N ARG A 103 -21.76 3.48 1.83
CA ARG A 103 -21.44 3.09 0.45
C ARG A 103 -22.63 2.49 -0.29
N LYS A 104 -23.40 1.63 0.37
CA LYS A 104 -24.64 1.08 -0.23
C LYS A 104 -25.63 2.18 -0.57
N GLU A 105 -25.82 3.14 0.32
CA GLU A 105 -26.74 4.25 0.09
C GLU A 105 -26.26 5.18 -1.02
N GLN A 106 -24.96 5.48 -1.05
CA GLN A 106 -24.35 6.25 -2.14
C GLN A 106 -24.55 5.56 -3.50
N LEU A 107 -24.28 4.26 -3.60
CA LEU A 107 -24.48 3.49 -4.83
C LEU A 107 -25.94 3.48 -5.26
N LEU A 108 -26.90 3.37 -4.31
CA LEU A 108 -28.32 3.48 -4.60
C LEU A 108 -28.69 4.85 -5.18
N THR A 109 -28.17 5.92 -4.60
CA THR A 109 -28.42 7.30 -5.05
C THR A 109 -27.87 7.52 -6.45
N THR A 110 -26.59 7.19 -6.67
CA THR A 110 -25.95 7.34 -7.98
C THR A 110 -26.61 6.46 -9.05
N SER A 111 -27.01 5.23 -8.70
CA SER A 111 -27.72 4.35 -9.65
C SER A 111 -29.08 4.90 -10.06
N ARG A 112 -29.79 5.61 -9.21
CA ARG A 112 -31.08 6.24 -9.54
C ARG A 112 -30.95 7.39 -10.54
N GLU A 113 -29.77 8.03 -10.58
CA GLU A 113 -29.50 9.13 -11.53
C GLU A 113 -29.20 8.61 -12.95
N SER A 114 -28.79 7.33 -13.08
CA SER A 114 -28.51 6.72 -14.37
C SER A 114 -29.79 6.47 -15.18
N PRO A 115 -29.87 6.93 -16.44
CA PRO A 115 -31.02 6.68 -17.32
C PRO A 115 -31.31 5.20 -17.57
N GLU A 116 -30.30 4.35 -17.57
CA GLU A 116 -30.41 2.91 -17.82
C GLU A 116 -31.04 2.17 -16.62
N VAL A 117 -30.82 2.69 -15.41
CA VAL A 117 -31.29 2.08 -14.15
C VAL A 117 -32.66 2.62 -13.74
N LYS A 118 -33.06 3.81 -14.18
CA LYS A 118 -34.39 4.40 -13.89
C LYS A 118 -35.59 3.50 -14.27
N LYS A 119 -35.38 2.56 -15.19
CA LYS A 119 -36.44 1.60 -15.64
C LYS A 119 -36.50 0.34 -14.77
N ARG A 120 -35.58 0.15 -13.83
CA ARG A 120 -35.52 -1.05 -12.97
C ARG A 120 -36.22 -0.79 -11.63
N GLU A 121 -36.83 -1.84 -11.09
CA GLU A 121 -37.38 -1.77 -9.74
C GLU A 121 -36.26 -1.58 -8.69
N LEU A 122 -36.57 -0.84 -7.65
CA LEU A 122 -35.62 -0.55 -6.55
C LEU A 122 -35.11 -1.85 -5.89
N ARG A 123 -35.96 -2.89 -5.85
CA ARG A 123 -35.58 -4.21 -5.33
C ARG A 123 -34.44 -4.85 -6.12
N ASP A 124 -34.47 -4.73 -7.45
CA ASP A 124 -33.46 -5.33 -8.32
C ASP A 124 -32.14 -4.56 -8.26
N ILE A 125 -32.22 -3.23 -8.16
CA ILE A 125 -31.04 -2.39 -7.93
C ILE A 125 -30.34 -2.79 -6.62
N ARG A 126 -31.10 -2.97 -5.54
CA ARG A 126 -30.55 -3.41 -4.24
C ARG A 126 -29.89 -4.78 -4.31
N LYS A 127 -30.47 -5.73 -5.06
CA LYS A 127 -29.87 -7.06 -5.28
C LYS A 127 -28.55 -6.96 -6.03
N LEU A 128 -28.49 -6.15 -7.10
CA LEU A 128 -27.28 -5.93 -7.88
C LEU A 128 -26.16 -5.30 -7.03
N ILE A 129 -26.50 -4.27 -6.24
CA ILE A 129 -25.55 -3.63 -5.32
C ILE A 129 -25.05 -4.63 -4.27
N LYS A 130 -25.95 -5.44 -3.69
CA LYS A 130 -25.55 -6.48 -2.73
C LYS A 130 -24.61 -7.50 -3.37
N ALA A 131 -24.91 -7.97 -4.60
CA ALA A 131 -24.06 -8.91 -5.33
C ALA A 131 -22.67 -8.28 -5.63
N ALA A 132 -22.62 -7.04 -6.13
CA ALA A 132 -21.38 -6.34 -6.41
C ALA A 132 -20.51 -6.12 -5.16
N LEU A 133 -21.15 -5.88 -4.00
CA LEU A 133 -20.44 -5.68 -2.73
C LEU A 133 -20.09 -6.98 -2.00
N SER A 134 -20.59 -8.15 -2.46
CA SER A 134 -20.25 -9.45 -1.88
C SER A 134 -18.97 -10.07 -2.45
N THR A 135 -18.34 -9.42 -3.41
CA THR A 135 -17.12 -9.86 -4.09
C THR A 135 -15.89 -9.14 -3.53
N GLU A 136 -15.74 -9.07 -2.20
CA GLU A 136 -14.64 -8.36 -1.55
C GLU A 136 -13.26 -8.87 -1.98
N GLU A 137 -13.11 -10.19 -2.07
CA GLU A 137 -11.86 -10.82 -2.50
C GLU A 137 -11.52 -10.48 -3.95
N GLN A 138 -12.50 -10.52 -4.84
CA GLN A 138 -12.32 -10.15 -6.24
C GLN A 138 -11.90 -8.68 -6.36
N HIS A 139 -12.55 -7.79 -5.62
CA HIS A 139 -12.19 -6.37 -5.60
C HIS A 139 -10.77 -6.13 -5.05
N PHE A 140 -10.40 -6.89 -4.01
CA PHE A 140 -9.02 -6.86 -3.49
C PHE A 140 -8.02 -7.27 -4.56
N ILE A 141 -8.26 -8.39 -5.26
CA ILE A 141 -7.41 -8.89 -6.33
C ILE A 141 -7.25 -7.82 -7.43
N GLU A 142 -8.33 -7.21 -7.88
CA GLU A 142 -8.31 -6.17 -8.90
C GLU A 142 -7.48 -4.95 -8.46
N MET A 143 -7.64 -4.50 -7.23
CA MET A 143 -6.86 -3.38 -6.68
C MET A 143 -5.39 -3.74 -6.53
N ARG A 144 -5.07 -4.94 -6.04
CA ARG A 144 -3.70 -5.46 -5.92
C ARG A 144 -3.04 -5.54 -7.29
N ASP A 145 -3.69 -6.20 -8.23
CA ASP A 145 -3.15 -6.45 -9.56
C ASP A 145 -2.91 -5.13 -10.32
N ARG A 146 -3.80 -4.16 -10.16
CA ARG A 146 -3.61 -2.82 -10.69
C ARG A 146 -2.45 -2.09 -10.00
N CYS A 147 -2.38 -2.12 -8.68
CA CYS A 147 -1.34 -1.46 -7.90
C CYS A 147 0.05 -1.97 -8.28
N PHE A 148 0.22 -3.28 -8.42
CA PHE A 148 1.50 -3.91 -8.70
C PHE A 148 1.75 -4.20 -10.19
N PHE A 149 0.98 -3.59 -11.09
CA PHE A 149 1.15 -3.70 -12.54
C PHE A 149 1.04 -5.14 -13.08
N VAL A 150 0.29 -6.02 -12.45
CA VAL A 150 0.08 -7.40 -12.92
C VAL A 150 -0.60 -7.41 -14.30
N ASP A 151 -1.44 -6.41 -14.60
CA ASP A 151 -2.07 -6.19 -15.90
C ASP A 151 -1.07 -5.87 -17.02
N LYS A 152 0.15 -5.44 -16.70
CA LYS A 152 1.23 -5.14 -17.64
C LYS A 152 2.37 -6.15 -17.59
N PHE A 153 2.64 -6.69 -16.43
CA PHE A 153 3.73 -7.60 -16.11
C PHE A 153 3.16 -8.78 -15.29
N PRO A 154 2.66 -9.83 -15.98
CA PRO A 154 1.99 -10.97 -15.30
C PRO A 154 2.86 -11.67 -14.24
N GLU A 155 4.18 -11.65 -14.41
CA GLU A 155 5.17 -12.20 -13.46
C GLU A 155 5.12 -11.51 -12.09
N ASN A 156 4.61 -10.29 -12.02
CA ASN A 156 4.42 -9.58 -10.76
C ASN A 156 3.40 -10.26 -9.85
N LYS A 157 2.53 -11.11 -10.38
CA LYS A 157 1.57 -11.88 -9.58
C LYS A 157 2.27 -12.79 -8.58
N GLU A 158 3.33 -13.48 -9.00
CA GLU A 158 4.12 -14.33 -8.10
C GLU A 158 4.97 -13.52 -7.11
N ARG A 159 5.42 -12.34 -7.54
CA ARG A 159 6.25 -11.46 -6.72
C ARG A 159 5.46 -10.77 -5.62
N PHE A 160 4.21 -10.42 -5.90
CA PHE A 160 3.30 -9.71 -4.99
C PHE A 160 2.07 -10.59 -4.69
N ASP A 161 2.33 -11.85 -4.33
CA ASP A 161 1.28 -12.80 -3.93
C ASP A 161 0.78 -12.47 -2.53
N LEU A 162 -0.10 -11.47 -2.48
CA LEU A 162 -0.73 -10.95 -1.27
C LEU A 162 -2.17 -11.43 -1.24
N SER A 163 -2.61 -11.99 -0.13
CA SER A 163 -4.01 -12.36 0.10
C SER A 163 -4.76 -11.29 0.90
N LEU A 164 -6.07 -11.28 0.81
CA LEU A 164 -6.91 -10.41 1.63
C LEU A 164 -6.71 -10.65 3.12
N SER A 165 -6.55 -11.93 3.53
CA SER A 165 -6.30 -12.29 4.93
C SER A 165 -4.98 -11.73 5.44
N ASP A 166 -3.92 -11.76 4.62
CA ASP A 166 -2.62 -11.18 5.00
C ASP A 166 -2.73 -9.67 5.21
N MET A 167 -3.53 -9.01 4.36
CA MET A 167 -3.75 -7.56 4.46
C MET A 167 -4.49 -7.16 5.72
N LEU A 168 -5.43 -7.96 6.18
CA LEU A 168 -6.27 -7.63 7.34
C LEU A 168 -5.62 -8.01 8.68
N HIS A 169 -4.71 -9.00 8.69
CA HIS A 169 -4.15 -9.58 9.90
C HIS A 169 -2.66 -9.31 10.14
N GLN A 170 -1.92 -8.84 9.14
CA GLN A 170 -0.48 -8.55 9.27
C GLN A 170 -0.22 -7.05 9.39
N ASP A 171 0.64 -6.66 10.33
CA ASP A 171 1.02 -5.26 10.51
C ASP A 171 1.80 -4.69 9.32
N GLU A 172 2.70 -5.46 8.71
CA GLU A 172 3.40 -5.11 7.47
C GLU A 172 3.65 -6.36 6.60
N PRO A 173 2.83 -6.62 5.57
CA PRO A 173 3.09 -7.71 4.63
C PRO A 173 4.34 -7.44 3.80
N ARG A 174 5.16 -8.46 3.64
CA ARG A 174 6.41 -8.41 2.87
C ARG A 174 6.22 -9.08 1.51
N PRO A 175 6.92 -8.63 0.46
CA PRO A 175 6.93 -9.35 -0.80
C PRO A 175 7.54 -10.74 -0.62
N THR A 176 6.97 -11.72 -1.32
CA THR A 176 7.34 -13.14 -1.19
C THR A 176 8.73 -13.48 -1.72
N ARG A 177 9.29 -12.63 -2.59
CA ARG A 177 10.64 -12.82 -3.14
C ARG A 177 11.53 -11.64 -2.81
N ARG A 178 12.78 -11.92 -2.44
CA ARG A 178 13.88 -10.95 -2.42
C ARG A 178 14.19 -10.48 -3.86
N LEU A 179 14.70 -9.29 -3.98
CA LEU A 179 15.13 -8.70 -5.25
C LEU A 179 16.18 -9.56 -5.93
#